data_f329fa7f2d61791184b918e93cb592c8
#
_entry.id   f329fa7f2d61791184b918e93cb592c8
#
_cell.length_a   1.000
_cell.length_b   1.000
_cell.length_c   1.000
_cell.angle_alpha   90.00
_cell.angle_beta   90.00
_cell.angle_gamma   90.00
#
_symmetry.space_group_name_H-M   'P 1'
#
loop_
_entity.id
_entity.type
_entity.pdbx_description
1 polymer ?
#
loop_
_entity_poly.entity_id
_entity_poly.type
_entity_poly.pdbx_seq_one_letter_code
_entity_poly.pdbx_strand_id
1 'polypeptide(L)'
;RGVTSDGYLTSGVGYAFPPHRDTWFSAPMCQINWWIPIYDIEAESSMDFHPRYYSTPIKNDSHAFNYFEYNSTGRKNAAQHINSDTRKQPHAIQFVDREPSFRFVGRPGSIIMFSGAHLHSTVPNTSGRTRYSIDFRTVNHTDVKMQAGAPNIDSHSPTSALRDFMRGTDFARIPEELIRPYEQEGASTSGEMVFRPD
;
A
#
# COMPACT_ATOMS: atom_id res chain seq x y z
N ARG A 1 6.47 8.82 -3.37
CA ARG A 1 7.29 10.05 -3.34
C ARG A 1 8.04 10.10 -2.01
N GLY A 2 9.37 10.32 -2.05
CA GLY A 2 10.13 10.67 -0.87
C GLY A 2 10.09 12.18 -0.64
N VAL A 3 10.14 12.61 0.61
CA VAL A 3 10.22 14.01 0.99
C VAL A 3 11.69 14.45 1.05
N THR A 4 12.06 15.45 0.29
CA THR A 4 13.45 15.97 0.29
C THR A 4 13.58 17.28 1.07
N SER A 5 12.52 18.07 1.07
CA SER A 5 12.47 19.40 1.65
C SER A 5 11.02 19.86 1.61
N ASP A 6 10.75 21.07 2.02
CA ASP A 6 9.41 21.68 1.94
C ASP A 6 8.89 21.86 0.50
N GLY A 7 9.71 21.61 -0.51
CA GLY A 7 9.30 21.69 -1.92
C GLY A 7 8.18 20.73 -2.29
N TYR A 8 8.01 19.61 -1.58
CA TYR A 8 6.88 18.69 -1.77
C TYR A 8 5.53 19.35 -1.45
N LEU A 9 5.51 20.34 -0.58
CA LEU A 9 4.31 21.10 -0.21
C LEU A 9 3.71 21.86 -1.39
N THR A 10 4.51 22.18 -2.40
CA THR A 10 4.08 22.90 -3.61
C THR A 10 3.86 21.98 -4.81
N SER A 11 4.36 20.76 -4.78
CA SER A 11 4.33 19.83 -5.91
C SER A 11 3.25 18.74 -5.82
N GLY A 12 2.38 18.80 -4.84
CA GLY A 12 1.30 17.83 -4.60
C GLY A 12 1.57 16.91 -3.41
N VAL A 13 0.66 15.95 -3.19
CA VAL A 13 0.76 15.00 -2.07
C VAL A 13 2.04 14.20 -2.18
N GLY A 14 3.02 14.53 -1.37
CA GLY A 14 4.31 13.86 -1.33
C GLY A 14 4.81 13.81 0.10
N TYR A 15 4.70 12.66 0.74
CA TYR A 15 5.22 12.44 2.08
C TYR A 15 5.85 11.04 2.18
N ALA A 16 6.72 10.88 3.14
CA ALA A 16 7.27 9.57 3.46
C ALA A 16 6.22 8.75 4.22
N PHE A 17 5.82 7.63 3.65
CA PHE A 17 4.93 6.71 4.36
C PHE A 17 5.64 6.13 5.59
N PRO A 18 5.04 6.21 6.79
CA PRO A 18 5.56 5.57 7.98
C PRO A 18 5.55 4.04 7.81
N PRO A 19 6.18 3.28 8.73
CA PRO A 19 6.12 1.83 8.70
C PRO A 19 4.69 1.31 8.68
N HIS A 20 4.36 0.50 7.67
CA HIS A 20 3.04 -0.08 7.47
C HIS A 20 3.12 -1.42 6.75
N ARG A 21 2.02 -2.15 6.76
CA ARG A 21 1.74 -3.26 5.86
C ARG A 21 0.60 -2.85 4.93
N ASP A 22 0.65 -3.26 3.67
CA ASP A 22 -0.47 -3.00 2.76
C ASP A 22 -1.74 -3.72 3.21
N THR A 23 -1.59 -4.82 3.95
CA THR A 23 -2.73 -5.54 4.52
C THR A 23 -3.53 -4.70 5.52
N TRP A 24 -2.93 -3.68 6.16
CA TRP A 24 -3.67 -2.70 6.96
C TRP A 24 -4.57 -1.80 6.10
N PHE A 25 -4.17 -1.59 4.83
CA PHE A 25 -4.91 -0.84 3.82
C PHE A 25 -5.84 -1.73 2.97
N SER A 26 -6.33 -2.82 3.55
CA SER A 26 -7.26 -3.77 2.93
C SER A 26 -6.66 -4.63 1.80
N ALA A 27 -5.33 -4.69 1.65
CA ALA A 27 -4.72 -5.60 0.70
C ALA A 27 -4.96 -7.06 1.13
N PRO A 28 -5.33 -7.97 0.21
CA PRO A 28 -5.46 -9.39 0.53
C PRO A 28 -4.09 -10.00 0.83
N MET A 29 -4.06 -11.06 1.64
CA MET A 29 -2.82 -11.74 2.06
C MET A 29 -2.02 -12.34 0.90
N CYS A 30 -2.66 -12.57 -0.24
CA CYS A 30 -2.01 -13.07 -1.47
C CYS A 30 -1.47 -11.95 -2.37
N GLN A 31 -1.59 -10.68 -1.98
CA GLN A 31 -1.10 -9.57 -2.80
C GLN A 31 0.42 -9.57 -2.90
N ILE A 32 0.88 -9.44 -4.13
CA ILE A 32 2.30 -9.18 -4.45
C ILE A 32 2.42 -7.77 -4.98
N ASN A 33 3.32 -7.02 -4.37
CA ASN A 33 3.70 -5.68 -4.79
C ASN A 33 4.86 -5.74 -5.77
N TRP A 34 4.78 -4.93 -6.80
CA TRP A 34 5.82 -4.74 -7.79
C TRP A 34 6.23 -3.28 -7.77
N TRP A 35 7.52 -3.05 -7.62
CA TRP A 35 8.05 -1.70 -7.57
C TRP A 35 9.26 -1.59 -8.51
N ILE A 36 9.19 -0.62 -9.43
CA ILE A 36 10.13 -0.46 -10.54
C ILE A 36 10.66 0.97 -10.51
N PRO A 37 11.96 1.20 -10.30
CA PRO A 37 12.55 2.51 -10.40
C PRO A 37 12.63 2.98 -11.87
N ILE A 38 12.33 4.25 -12.11
CA ILE A 38 12.47 4.88 -13.43
C ILE A 38 13.91 5.41 -13.63
N TYR A 39 14.56 5.80 -12.54
CA TYR A 39 15.94 6.24 -12.47
C TYR A 39 16.70 5.43 -11.41
N ASP A 40 18.00 5.63 -11.31
CA ASP A 40 18.81 5.03 -10.26
C ASP A 40 18.23 5.37 -8.87
N ILE A 41 18.11 4.36 -8.03
CA ILE A 41 17.65 4.48 -6.65
C ILE A 41 18.82 4.28 -5.72
N GLU A 42 19.04 5.29 -4.90
CA GLU A 42 20.04 5.31 -3.84
C GLU A 42 19.37 5.04 -2.47
N ALA A 43 20.17 4.69 -1.48
CA ALA A 43 19.66 4.35 -0.15
C ALA A 43 18.85 5.51 0.49
N GLU A 44 19.19 6.76 0.15
CA GLU A 44 18.56 7.99 0.65
C GLU A 44 17.22 8.32 0.00
N SER A 45 16.81 7.55 -1.02
CA SER A 45 15.56 7.79 -1.75
C SER A 45 14.72 6.53 -1.95
N SER A 46 15.03 5.48 -1.21
CA SER A 46 14.51 4.12 -1.40
C SER A 46 13.27 3.81 -0.57
N MET A 47 12.92 2.54 -0.60
CA MET A 47 12.02 1.88 0.36
C MET A 47 12.86 1.20 1.44
N ASP A 48 12.34 1.18 2.65
CA ASP A 48 12.93 0.58 3.83
C ASP A 48 12.09 -0.62 4.28
N PHE A 49 12.72 -1.77 4.46
CA PHE A 49 12.07 -3.02 4.86
C PHE A 49 12.52 -3.41 6.26
N HIS A 50 11.56 -3.84 7.09
CA HIS A 50 11.76 -4.12 8.52
C HIS A 50 11.57 -5.61 8.83
N PRO A 51 12.58 -6.47 8.61
CA PRO A 51 12.45 -7.93 8.66
C PRO A 51 12.09 -8.45 10.06
N ARG A 52 12.45 -7.75 11.13
CA ARG A 52 12.04 -8.07 12.52
C ARG A 52 10.54 -8.30 12.63
N TYR A 53 9.76 -7.56 11.85
CA TYR A 53 8.29 -7.57 11.93
C TYR A 53 7.61 -8.45 10.88
N TYR A 54 8.35 -9.25 10.11
CA TYR A 54 7.71 -10.14 9.12
C TYR A 54 6.85 -11.23 9.75
N SER A 55 7.14 -11.59 11.00
CA SER A 55 6.35 -12.53 11.80
C SER A 55 5.93 -11.98 13.17
N THR A 56 6.25 -10.72 13.48
CA THR A 56 5.95 -10.10 14.78
C THR A 56 4.83 -9.09 14.61
N PRO A 57 3.70 -9.23 15.33
CA PRO A 57 2.58 -8.31 15.22
C PRO A 57 2.90 -6.93 15.80
N ILE A 58 2.25 -5.91 15.23
CA ILE A 58 2.31 -4.52 15.67
C ILE A 58 0.87 -4.08 15.96
N LYS A 59 0.65 -3.46 17.11
CA LYS A 59 -0.63 -2.82 17.41
C LYS A 59 -0.87 -1.69 16.42
N ASN A 60 -2.01 -1.72 15.74
CA ASN A 60 -2.37 -0.76 14.70
C ASN A 60 -3.89 -0.49 14.71
N ASP A 61 -4.32 0.52 14.00
CA ASP A 61 -5.71 0.95 13.92
C ASP A 61 -6.41 0.57 12.61
N SER A 62 -5.92 -0.46 11.90
CA SER A 62 -6.48 -0.92 10.62
C SER A 62 -7.95 -1.35 10.71
N HIS A 63 -8.46 -1.71 11.91
CA HIS A 63 -9.87 -2.01 12.12
C HIS A 63 -10.80 -0.82 11.79
N ALA A 64 -10.27 0.40 11.81
CA ALA A 64 -11.00 1.62 11.51
C ALA A 64 -10.84 2.09 10.04
N PHE A 65 -10.07 1.35 9.24
CA PHE A 65 -9.84 1.71 7.85
C PHE A 65 -10.93 1.14 6.94
N ASN A 66 -11.53 1.99 6.12
CA ASN A 66 -12.47 1.59 5.09
C ASN A 66 -11.90 1.95 3.70
N TYR A 67 -11.62 0.92 2.90
CA TYR A 67 -11.03 1.06 1.58
C TYR A 67 -11.90 1.87 0.61
N PHE A 68 -13.23 1.71 0.67
CA PHE A 68 -14.18 2.41 -0.20
C PHE A 68 -14.26 3.89 0.15
N GLU A 69 -14.35 4.21 1.43
CA GLU A 69 -14.36 5.58 1.91
C GLU A 69 -13.05 6.29 1.53
N TYR A 70 -11.93 5.64 1.76
CA TYR A 70 -10.60 6.16 1.39
C TYR A 70 -10.49 6.49 -0.09
N ASN A 71 -11.01 5.63 -0.97
CA ASN A 71 -10.92 5.84 -2.41
C ASN A 71 -11.99 6.81 -2.93
N SER A 72 -13.23 6.75 -2.45
CA SER A 72 -14.31 7.59 -2.94
C SER A 72 -14.15 9.05 -2.54
N THR A 73 -13.71 9.34 -1.32
CA THR A 73 -13.55 10.70 -0.79
C THR A 73 -12.09 11.16 -0.81
N GLY A 74 -11.17 10.30 -0.37
CA GLY A 74 -9.79 10.66 -0.15
C GLY A 74 -9.00 10.89 -1.44
N ARG A 75 -9.14 10.02 -2.45
CA ARG A 75 -8.39 10.16 -3.71
C ARG A 75 -8.91 11.30 -4.59
N LYS A 76 -10.21 11.53 -4.65
CA LYS A 76 -10.79 12.63 -5.44
C LYS A 76 -10.29 13.98 -4.97
N ASN A 77 -10.02 14.11 -3.68
CA ASN A 77 -9.59 15.36 -3.04
C ASN A 77 -8.10 15.41 -2.72
N ALA A 78 -7.29 14.49 -3.24
CA ALA A 78 -5.88 14.37 -2.90
C ALA A 78 -5.08 15.68 -3.11
N ALA A 79 -5.44 16.47 -4.10
CA ALA A 79 -4.82 17.79 -4.34
C ALA A 79 -5.09 18.80 -3.22
N GLN A 80 -6.15 18.63 -2.44
CA GLN A 80 -6.50 19.52 -1.32
C GLN A 80 -5.67 19.22 -0.05
N HIS A 81 -4.95 18.09 -0.03
CA HIS A 81 -4.13 17.66 1.11
C HIS A 81 -2.64 17.95 0.93
N ILE A 82 -2.30 18.99 0.18
CA ILE A 82 -0.90 19.31 -0.15
C ILE A 82 -0.05 19.55 1.10
N ASN A 83 -0.59 20.24 2.08
CA ASN A 83 0.12 20.63 3.30
C ASN A 83 -0.22 19.76 4.52
N SER A 84 -1.30 19.00 4.46
CA SER A 84 -1.71 18.09 5.54
C SER A 84 -2.58 16.98 4.98
N ASP A 85 -2.14 15.75 5.11
CA ASP A 85 -2.98 14.61 4.74
C ASP A 85 -3.95 14.30 5.87
N THR A 86 -5.20 14.72 5.70
CA THR A 86 -6.29 14.48 6.66
C THR A 86 -7.08 13.20 6.36
N ARG A 87 -6.66 12.45 5.33
CA ARG A 87 -7.31 11.17 5.02
C ARG A 87 -7.07 10.17 6.14
N LYS A 88 -8.12 9.46 6.52
CA LYS A 88 -8.03 8.41 7.51
C LYS A 88 -7.21 7.24 6.94
N GLN A 89 -6.04 7.02 7.50
CA GLN A 89 -5.11 5.96 7.11
C GLN A 89 -4.77 5.11 8.32
N PRO A 90 -4.51 3.81 8.15
CA PRO A 90 -4.08 2.97 9.27
C PRO A 90 -2.63 3.26 9.65
N HIS A 91 -2.38 3.26 10.96
CA HIS A 91 -1.06 3.52 11.52
C HIS A 91 -0.71 2.52 12.62
N ALA A 92 0.59 2.34 12.85
CA ALA A 92 1.06 1.70 14.08
C ALA A 92 0.72 2.61 15.27
N ILE A 93 0.07 2.05 16.30
CA ILE A 93 -0.26 2.75 17.56
C ILE A 93 0.72 2.40 18.68
N GLN A 94 1.84 1.80 18.33
CA GLN A 94 2.98 1.55 19.22
C GLN A 94 4.26 2.01 18.57
N PHE A 95 5.33 2.14 19.36
CA PHE A 95 6.65 2.39 18.81
C PHE A 95 7.11 1.24 17.92
N VAL A 96 7.61 1.56 16.74
CA VAL A 96 8.22 0.61 15.80
C VAL A 96 9.71 0.91 15.73
N ASP A 97 10.51 -0.02 16.28
CA ASP A 97 11.96 0.03 16.12
C ASP A 97 12.30 -0.37 14.68
N ARG A 98 12.82 0.57 13.92
CA ARG A 98 13.08 0.36 12.49
C ARG A 98 14.33 -0.46 12.20
N GLU A 99 15.18 -0.68 13.20
CA GLU A 99 16.42 -1.43 13.01
C GLU A 99 16.33 -2.90 13.53
N PRO A 100 16.99 -3.86 12.89
CA PRO A 100 17.69 -3.69 11.60
C PRO A 100 16.71 -3.51 10.43
N SER A 101 17.10 -2.71 9.46
CA SER A 101 16.36 -2.53 8.20
C SER A 101 17.25 -2.80 7.00
N PHE A 102 16.65 -3.01 5.84
CA PHE A 102 17.38 -3.03 4.58
C PHE A 102 16.67 -2.18 3.53
N ARG A 103 17.47 -1.52 2.70
CA ARG A 103 17.00 -0.63 1.63
C ARG A 103 17.34 -1.20 0.27
N PHE A 104 16.42 -1.05 -0.65
CA PHE A 104 16.69 -1.41 -2.02
C PHE A 104 17.52 -0.33 -2.70
N VAL A 105 18.59 -0.74 -3.36
CA VAL A 105 19.41 0.08 -4.24
C VAL A 105 19.39 -0.57 -5.62
N GLY A 106 19.03 0.16 -6.66
CA GLY A 106 18.86 -0.43 -7.98
C GLY A 106 18.90 0.58 -9.12
N ARG A 107 19.08 0.06 -10.34
CA ARG A 107 19.12 0.81 -11.58
C ARG A 107 17.80 0.68 -12.34
N PRO A 108 17.53 1.53 -13.34
CA PRO A 108 16.44 1.31 -14.28
C PRO A 108 16.47 -0.11 -14.86
N GLY A 109 15.30 -0.75 -14.91
CA GLY A 109 15.18 -2.16 -15.28
C GLY A 109 15.23 -3.16 -14.11
N SER A 110 15.65 -2.73 -12.92
CA SER A 110 15.48 -3.53 -11.70
C SER A 110 14.01 -3.58 -11.29
N ILE A 111 13.60 -4.67 -10.65
CA ILE A 111 12.25 -4.85 -10.11
C ILE A 111 12.38 -5.41 -8.69
N ILE A 112 11.68 -4.80 -7.74
CA ILE A 112 11.41 -5.44 -6.45
C ILE A 112 10.03 -6.07 -6.49
N MET A 113 9.96 -7.29 -5.97
CA MET A 113 8.73 -8.01 -5.74
C MET A 113 8.65 -8.39 -4.26
N PHE A 114 7.58 -8.01 -3.58
CA PHE A 114 7.42 -8.28 -2.16
C PHE A 114 5.96 -8.47 -1.76
N SER A 115 5.74 -9.18 -0.66
CA SER A 115 4.39 -9.38 -0.11
C SER A 115 3.83 -8.10 0.50
N GLY A 116 2.56 -7.81 0.27
CA GLY A 116 1.83 -6.75 0.96
C GLY A 116 1.76 -6.91 2.49
N ALA A 117 2.05 -8.12 2.99
CA ALA A 117 2.13 -8.40 4.42
C ALA A 117 3.50 -8.03 5.05
N HIS A 118 4.52 -7.71 4.27
CA HIS A 118 5.81 -7.26 4.79
C HIS A 118 5.73 -5.84 5.32
N LEU A 119 6.26 -5.62 6.54
CA LEU A 119 6.38 -4.27 7.08
C LEU A 119 7.45 -3.51 6.30
N HIS A 120 7.06 -2.35 5.75
CA HIS A 120 7.93 -1.49 4.98
C HIS A 120 7.58 -0.01 5.20
N SER A 121 8.46 0.86 4.80
CA SER A 121 8.26 2.32 4.89
C SER A 121 8.95 3.03 3.72
N THR A 122 8.64 4.30 3.55
CA THR A 122 9.40 5.18 2.66
C THR A 122 10.57 5.78 3.41
N VAL A 123 11.76 5.72 2.82
CA VAL A 123 12.89 6.52 3.29
C VAL A 123 12.62 7.98 2.95
N PRO A 124 12.65 8.92 3.91
CA PRO A 124 12.62 10.34 3.61
C PRO A 124 13.72 10.69 2.62
N ASN A 125 13.35 11.21 1.46
CA ASN A 125 14.29 11.43 0.37
C ASN A 125 15.17 12.66 0.64
N THR A 126 16.42 12.44 0.97
CA THR A 126 17.44 13.47 1.23
C THR A 126 18.47 13.63 0.09
N SER A 127 18.25 12.94 -1.03
CA SER A 127 19.18 12.92 -2.17
C SER A 127 19.22 14.23 -2.98
N GLY A 128 18.30 15.17 -2.75
CA GLY A 128 18.15 16.37 -3.56
C GLY A 128 17.55 16.13 -4.95
N ARG A 129 17.16 14.90 -5.27
CA ARG A 129 16.57 14.50 -6.56
C ARG A 129 15.16 13.96 -6.37
N THR A 130 14.29 14.21 -7.33
CA THR A 130 12.96 13.58 -7.32
C THR A 130 13.07 12.11 -7.67
N ARG A 131 12.51 11.24 -6.83
CA ARG A 131 12.35 9.83 -7.14
C ARG A 131 11.10 9.59 -7.96
N TYR A 132 11.24 8.82 -9.03
CA TYR A 132 10.13 8.30 -9.82
C TYR A 132 10.17 6.78 -9.82
N SER A 133 9.03 6.17 -9.55
CA SER A 133 8.86 4.71 -9.59
C SER A 133 7.47 4.36 -10.09
N ILE A 134 7.34 3.20 -10.71
CA ILE A 134 6.07 2.56 -11.01
C ILE A 134 5.79 1.57 -9.89
N ASP A 135 4.58 1.60 -9.38
CA ASP A 135 4.12 0.72 -8.32
C ASP A 135 2.77 0.12 -8.73
N PHE A 136 2.71 -1.19 -8.82
CA PHE A 136 1.49 -1.92 -9.11
C PHE A 136 1.39 -3.20 -8.29
N ARG A 137 0.20 -3.78 -8.22
CA ARG A 137 -0.11 -4.95 -7.42
C ARG A 137 -0.72 -6.03 -8.27
N THR A 138 -0.44 -7.28 -7.91
CA THR A 138 -1.06 -8.44 -8.52
C THR A 138 -1.56 -9.40 -7.46
N VAL A 139 -2.59 -10.18 -7.83
CA VAL A 139 -3.04 -11.35 -7.08
C VAL A 139 -3.16 -12.52 -8.03
N ASN A 140 -2.90 -13.72 -7.55
CA ASN A 140 -3.22 -14.92 -8.30
C ASN A 140 -4.69 -15.29 -8.03
N HIS A 141 -5.45 -15.53 -9.09
CA HIS A 141 -6.87 -15.87 -8.99
C HIS A 141 -7.12 -17.15 -8.15
N THR A 142 -6.24 -18.15 -8.29
CA THR A 142 -6.36 -19.38 -7.51
C THR A 142 -6.12 -19.11 -6.02
N ASP A 143 -5.14 -18.28 -5.68
CA ASP A 143 -4.86 -17.93 -4.29
C ASP A 143 -6.03 -17.15 -3.67
N VAL A 144 -6.64 -16.23 -4.43
CA VAL A 144 -7.88 -15.55 -4.00
C VAL A 144 -8.99 -16.55 -3.72
N LYS A 145 -9.24 -17.49 -4.63
CA LYS A 145 -10.27 -18.53 -4.48
C LYS A 145 -10.03 -19.45 -3.29
N MET A 146 -8.78 -19.77 -3.03
CA MET A 146 -8.36 -20.65 -1.92
C MET A 146 -8.16 -19.91 -0.61
N GLN A 147 -8.30 -18.57 -0.59
CA GLN A 147 -7.93 -17.70 0.54
C GLN A 147 -6.49 -17.98 1.03
N ALA A 148 -5.61 -18.33 0.08
CA ALA A 148 -4.20 -18.57 0.34
C ALA A 148 -3.43 -17.25 0.38
N GLY A 149 -2.18 -17.30 0.84
CA GLY A 149 -1.30 -16.14 0.90
C GLY A 149 -0.39 -16.15 2.11
N ALA A 150 0.19 -15.00 2.41
CA ALA A 150 0.97 -14.82 3.63
C ALA A 150 0.07 -14.96 4.87
N PRO A 151 0.61 -15.39 6.02
CA PRO A 151 -0.13 -15.35 7.27
C PRO A 151 -0.60 -13.92 7.57
N ASN A 152 -1.84 -13.77 8.05
CA ASN A 152 -2.28 -12.49 8.62
C ASN A 152 -1.58 -12.30 9.97
N ILE A 153 -0.65 -11.37 10.05
CA ILE A 153 0.13 -11.09 11.26
C ILE A 153 -0.68 -10.19 12.22
N ASP A 154 -1.30 -9.13 11.70
CA ASP A 154 -1.89 -8.10 12.55
C ASP A 154 -2.89 -7.18 11.82
N SER A 155 -3.35 -7.54 10.63
CA SER A 155 -4.36 -6.75 9.94
C SER A 155 -5.76 -7.04 10.49
N HIS A 156 -6.50 -5.96 10.74
CA HIS A 156 -7.90 -6.00 11.19
C HIS A 156 -8.81 -5.20 10.26
N SER A 157 -8.32 -4.89 9.03
CA SER A 157 -9.11 -4.13 8.06
C SER A 157 -10.41 -4.85 7.70
N PRO A 158 -11.57 -4.18 7.79
CA PRO A 158 -12.88 -4.78 7.56
C PRO A 158 -13.26 -4.90 6.09
N THR A 159 -12.49 -4.30 5.18
CA THR A 159 -12.78 -4.25 3.74
C THR A 159 -11.65 -4.85 2.93
N SER A 160 -11.86 -5.02 1.62
CA SER A 160 -10.87 -5.59 0.72
C SER A 160 -10.64 -4.73 -0.52
N ALA A 161 -9.38 -4.61 -0.94
CA ALA A 161 -8.98 -3.96 -2.18
C ALA A 161 -9.24 -4.84 -3.42
N LEU A 162 -9.72 -6.08 -3.27
CA LEU A 162 -9.92 -7.03 -4.38
C LEU A 162 -10.85 -6.50 -5.47
N ARG A 163 -11.74 -5.56 -5.14
CA ARG A 163 -12.65 -4.94 -6.12
C ARG A 163 -11.93 -4.10 -7.16
N ASP A 164 -10.70 -3.68 -6.91
CA ASP A 164 -9.90 -2.91 -7.87
C ASP A 164 -9.08 -3.79 -8.81
N PHE A 165 -8.97 -5.08 -8.52
CA PHE A 165 -8.22 -5.98 -9.37
C PHE A 165 -9.00 -6.39 -10.61
N MET A 166 -8.30 -6.46 -11.72
CA MET A 166 -8.82 -6.88 -13.01
C MET A 166 -7.92 -7.93 -13.62
N ARG A 167 -8.52 -8.85 -14.37
CA ARG A 167 -7.76 -9.83 -15.13
C ARG A 167 -6.99 -9.15 -16.27
N GLY A 168 -5.70 -9.45 -16.37
CA GLY A 168 -4.82 -8.77 -17.33
C GLY A 168 -5.11 -9.03 -18.81
N THR A 169 -5.94 -10.04 -19.14
CA THR A 169 -6.26 -10.40 -20.52
C THR A 169 -7.51 -9.72 -21.09
N ASP A 170 -8.49 -9.42 -20.26
CA ASP A 170 -9.79 -8.93 -20.69
C ASP A 170 -10.43 -7.92 -19.73
N PHE A 171 -9.68 -7.52 -18.71
CA PHE A 171 -10.10 -6.59 -17.66
C PHE A 171 -11.35 -7.03 -16.87
N ALA A 172 -11.71 -8.30 -16.93
CA ALA A 172 -12.81 -8.83 -16.12
C ALA A 172 -12.49 -8.67 -14.63
N ARG A 173 -13.50 -8.28 -13.85
CA ARG A 173 -13.41 -8.11 -12.40
C ARG A 173 -13.42 -9.46 -11.70
N ILE A 174 -12.89 -9.50 -10.49
CA ILE A 174 -13.01 -10.66 -9.60
C ILE A 174 -14.50 -10.81 -9.24
N PRO A 175 -15.08 -12.02 -9.37
CA PRO A 175 -16.46 -12.29 -8.97
C PRO A 175 -16.76 -11.96 -7.53
N GLU A 176 -17.95 -11.42 -7.27
CA GLU A 176 -18.35 -10.96 -5.93
C GLU A 176 -18.30 -12.06 -4.87
N GLU A 177 -18.66 -13.29 -5.24
CA GLU A 177 -18.60 -14.45 -4.34
C GLU A 177 -17.18 -14.80 -3.87
N LEU A 178 -16.15 -14.39 -4.61
CA LEU A 178 -14.75 -14.57 -4.22
C LEU A 178 -14.24 -13.40 -3.37
N ILE A 179 -14.87 -12.24 -3.43
CA ILE A 179 -14.48 -11.05 -2.66
C ILE A 179 -15.07 -11.07 -1.25
N ARG A 180 -16.36 -11.46 -1.12
CA ARG A 180 -17.09 -11.45 0.16
C ARG A 180 -16.36 -12.12 1.32
N PRO A 181 -15.65 -13.24 1.15
CA PRO A 181 -14.92 -13.86 2.27
C PRO A 181 -13.77 -13.03 2.84
N TYR A 182 -13.36 -11.98 2.13
CA TYR A 182 -12.31 -11.03 2.56
C TYR A 182 -12.85 -9.79 3.25
N GLU A 183 -14.17 -9.65 3.35
CA GLU A 183 -14.84 -8.49 3.95
C GLU A 183 -15.59 -8.91 5.20
N GLN A 184 -15.60 -8.06 6.22
CA GLN A 184 -16.37 -8.31 7.43
C GLN A 184 -17.86 -8.06 7.17
N GLU A 185 -18.70 -8.87 7.76
CA GLU A 185 -20.15 -8.70 7.69
C GLU A 185 -20.56 -7.31 8.22
N GLY A 186 -21.38 -6.61 7.44
CA GLY A 186 -21.82 -5.24 7.77
C GLY A 186 -20.82 -4.13 7.46
N ALA A 187 -19.63 -4.44 6.94
CA ALA A 187 -18.72 -3.41 6.48
C ALA A 187 -19.34 -2.65 5.29
N SER A 188 -19.28 -1.31 5.34
CA SER A 188 -19.74 -0.49 4.21
C SER A 188 -18.84 -0.70 3.00
N THR A 189 -19.40 -1.23 1.93
CA THR A 189 -18.75 -1.39 0.62
C THR A 189 -19.35 -0.45 -0.42
N SER A 190 -20.14 0.54 0.03
CA SER A 190 -20.72 1.55 -0.84
C SER A 190 -19.72 2.67 -1.09
N GLY A 191 -19.55 3.03 -2.34
CA GLY A 191 -18.69 4.11 -2.78
C GLY A 191 -18.31 3.92 -4.24
N GLU A 192 -18.23 5.01 -4.97
CA GLU A 192 -17.76 4.98 -6.34
C GLU A 192 -16.24 4.88 -6.34
N MET A 193 -15.71 3.79 -6.89
CA MET A 193 -14.27 3.63 -7.05
C MET A 193 -13.73 4.67 -8.02
N VAL A 194 -12.52 5.17 -7.77
CA VAL A 194 -11.93 6.27 -8.56
C VAL A 194 -11.69 5.91 -10.02
N PHE A 195 -11.56 4.62 -10.31
CA PHE A 195 -11.31 4.11 -11.64
C PHE A 195 -12.35 3.04 -12.02
N ARG A 196 -13.17 3.35 -13.00
CA ARG A 196 -14.00 2.39 -13.72
C ARG A 196 -13.54 2.44 -15.17
N PRO A 197 -12.85 1.43 -15.70
CA PRO A 197 -12.71 1.31 -17.15
C PRO A 197 -14.10 1.09 -17.74
N ASP A 198 -14.45 1.86 -18.74
CA ASP A 198 -15.66 1.69 -19.56
C ASP A 198 -15.62 0.36 -20.33
#